data_7738a425da3390f1c961421e26ac892d
#
_entry.id   7738a425da3390f1c961421e26ac892d
#
_cell.length_a   1.000
_cell.length_b   1.000
_cell.length_c   1.000
_cell.angle_alpha   90.00
_cell.angle_beta   90.00
_cell.angle_gamma   90.00
#
_symmetry.space_group_name_H-M   'P 1'
#
loop_
_entity.id
_entity.type
_entity.pdbx_description
1 polymer ?
#
loop_
_entity_poly.entity_id
_entity_poly.type
_entity_poly.pdbx_seq_one_letter_code
_entity_poly.pdbx_strand_id
1 'polypeptide(L)'
;FRIQFNSAIGPYKGGMRFHPSVNLSILKFLGFEQIFKNALTTLPMGGAKGGSDFDPKGKSDAEVMRFCQALMAELYRHVGPDTDVPAGDIGVGGREVGYLAGYMKKLSNQAACVFTGRGLSFGGSLIRPEATGYGLVYFAQAMLAEKGDCFQGKTVLVSGSGNVAQYAIEKAMALGAKVVTCSDSAGYVYLPEGFDREKLEALLELKNVKRGRVEEFAKQ
;
A
#
# COMPACT_ATOMS: atom_id res chain seq x y z
N PHE A 1 -10.54 11.78 -9.38
CA PHE A 1 -10.68 12.78 -8.31
C PHE A 1 -9.42 12.84 -7.43
N ARG A 2 -9.12 14.03 -6.90
CA ARG A 2 -8.18 14.23 -5.80
C ARG A 2 -8.85 15.10 -4.74
N ILE A 3 -8.95 14.58 -3.51
CA ILE A 3 -9.55 15.27 -2.37
C ILE A 3 -8.41 15.76 -1.47
N GLN A 4 -8.18 17.04 -1.48
CA GLN A 4 -7.28 17.75 -0.57
C GLN A 4 -8.09 18.11 0.68
N PHE A 5 -8.13 17.22 1.67
CA PHE A 5 -9.12 17.29 2.73
C PHE A 5 -8.75 18.28 3.83
N ASN A 6 -7.51 18.23 4.33
CA ASN A 6 -7.05 19.10 5.40
C ASN A 6 -5.52 19.28 5.34
N SER A 7 -5.06 20.52 5.49
CA SER A 7 -3.62 20.89 5.51
C SER A 7 -3.24 21.70 6.75
N ALA A 8 -4.01 21.61 7.83
CA ALA A 8 -3.78 22.43 9.04
C ALA A 8 -2.40 22.18 9.68
N ILE A 9 -1.86 20.98 9.57
CA ILE A 9 -0.57 20.60 10.18
C ILE A 9 0.54 20.35 9.16
N GLY A 10 0.28 20.49 7.88
CA GLY A 10 1.27 20.30 6.81
C GLY A 10 0.66 20.00 5.44
N PRO A 11 1.48 19.79 4.42
CA PRO A 11 1.01 19.49 3.06
C PRO A 11 0.01 18.33 3.03
N TYR A 12 -0.93 18.39 2.10
CA TYR A 12 -1.85 17.28 1.86
C TYR A 12 -1.08 16.00 1.56
N LYS A 13 -1.47 14.88 2.18
CA LYS A 13 -0.78 13.60 2.04
C LYS A 13 -1.77 12.45 2.04
N GLY A 14 -1.68 11.58 1.03
CA GLY A 14 -2.49 10.37 0.95
C GLY A 14 -2.42 9.68 -0.40
N GLY A 15 -2.87 8.42 -0.44
CA GLY A 15 -2.75 7.54 -1.59
C GLY A 15 -3.68 7.89 -2.76
N MET A 16 -3.38 7.31 -3.92
CA MET A 16 -4.22 7.23 -5.11
C MET A 16 -4.76 5.80 -5.22
N ARG A 17 -6.06 5.62 -5.41
CA ARG A 17 -6.70 4.31 -5.58
C ARG A 17 -7.23 4.15 -7.00
N PHE A 18 -6.87 3.05 -7.68
CA PHE A 18 -7.47 2.65 -8.95
C PHE A 18 -8.28 1.38 -8.74
N HIS A 19 -9.59 1.55 -8.74
CA HIS A 19 -10.52 0.44 -8.53
C HIS A 19 -11.91 0.82 -9.04
N PRO A 20 -12.67 -0.10 -9.68
CA PRO A 20 -14.00 0.20 -10.23
C PRO A 20 -15.02 0.77 -9.25
N SER A 21 -14.86 0.48 -7.95
CA SER A 21 -15.74 1.03 -6.91
C SER A 21 -15.45 2.48 -6.51
N VAL A 22 -14.36 3.07 -7.01
CA VAL A 22 -13.98 4.44 -6.62
C VAL A 22 -15.03 5.45 -7.07
N ASN A 23 -15.50 6.24 -6.13
CA ASN A 23 -16.37 7.38 -6.35
C ASN A 23 -16.02 8.52 -5.38
N LEU A 24 -16.64 9.65 -5.56
CA LEU A 24 -16.35 10.85 -4.75
C LEU A 24 -16.60 10.64 -3.26
N SER A 25 -17.66 9.92 -2.87
CA SER A 25 -18.01 9.65 -1.47
C SER A 25 -16.93 8.79 -0.78
N ILE A 26 -16.51 7.72 -1.45
CA ILE A 26 -15.42 6.85 -0.95
C ILE A 26 -14.13 7.65 -0.76
N LEU A 27 -13.76 8.50 -1.71
CA LEU A 27 -12.53 9.30 -1.61
C LEU A 27 -12.61 10.36 -0.51
N LYS A 28 -13.78 10.96 -0.28
CA LYS A 28 -13.99 11.87 0.86
C LYS A 28 -13.84 11.15 2.18
N PHE A 29 -14.44 9.98 2.34
CA PHE A 29 -14.31 9.17 3.55
C PHE A 29 -12.85 8.76 3.79
N LEU A 30 -12.17 8.24 2.78
CA LEU A 30 -10.76 7.86 2.89
C LEU A 30 -9.83 9.05 3.16
N GLY A 31 -10.15 10.24 2.63
CA GLY A 31 -9.44 11.47 2.93
C GLY A 31 -9.62 11.90 4.39
N PHE A 32 -10.81 11.73 4.92
CA PHE A 32 -11.10 11.96 6.33
C PHE A 32 -10.30 11.01 7.25
N GLU A 33 -10.31 9.71 6.97
CA GLU A 33 -9.48 8.74 7.71
C GLU A 33 -7.99 9.08 7.64
N GLN A 34 -7.53 9.56 6.49
CA GLN A 34 -6.13 9.90 6.28
C GLN A 34 -5.66 11.05 7.19
N ILE A 35 -6.55 11.97 7.59
CA ILE A 35 -6.21 13.04 8.52
C ILE A 35 -5.71 12.47 9.85
N PHE A 36 -6.49 11.58 10.45
CA PHE A 36 -6.14 10.96 11.72
C PHE A 36 -4.92 10.05 11.61
N LYS A 37 -4.86 9.25 10.56
CA LYS A 37 -3.69 8.40 10.30
C LYS A 37 -2.39 9.21 10.27
N ASN A 38 -2.39 10.35 9.58
CA ASN A 38 -1.21 11.19 9.45
C ASN A 38 -0.91 11.96 10.75
N ALA A 39 -1.92 12.52 11.41
CA ALA A 39 -1.76 13.26 12.66
C ALA A 39 -1.19 12.37 13.77
N LEU A 40 -1.58 11.12 13.86
CA LEU A 40 -1.09 10.16 14.85
C LEU A 40 0.39 9.79 14.65
N THR A 41 0.99 10.07 13.49
CA THR A 41 2.43 9.90 13.28
C THR A 41 3.27 11.00 13.94
N THR A 42 2.65 12.07 14.42
CA THR A 42 3.29 13.32 14.92
C THR A 42 4.09 14.09 13.85
N LEU A 43 4.10 13.66 12.60
CA LEU A 43 4.77 14.34 11.50
C LEU A 43 3.86 15.43 10.90
N PRO A 44 4.44 16.52 10.36
CA PRO A 44 3.68 17.64 9.79
C PRO A 44 3.10 17.27 8.41
N MET A 45 2.10 16.42 8.40
CA MET A 45 1.40 15.96 7.19
C MET A 45 -0.09 16.14 7.35
N GLY A 46 -0.71 16.80 6.39
CA GLY A 46 -2.16 16.90 6.24
C GLY A 46 -2.79 15.59 5.70
N GLY A 47 -4.06 15.63 5.39
CA GLY A 47 -4.82 14.48 4.86
C GLY A 47 -5.37 14.73 3.46
N ALA A 48 -5.16 13.77 2.58
CA ALA A 48 -5.73 13.74 1.24
C ALA A 48 -6.01 12.31 0.77
N LYS A 49 -6.87 12.17 -0.23
CA LYS A 49 -7.08 10.91 -0.96
C LYS A 49 -7.44 11.21 -2.41
N GLY A 50 -6.97 10.37 -3.30
CA GLY A 50 -7.34 10.46 -4.71
C GLY A 50 -7.62 9.10 -5.31
N GLY A 51 -8.07 9.09 -6.54
CA GLY A 51 -8.31 7.85 -7.27
C GLY A 51 -9.20 8.01 -8.48
N SER A 52 -9.39 6.90 -9.15
CA SER A 52 -10.25 6.74 -10.31
C SER A 52 -10.93 5.38 -10.27
N ASP A 53 -12.08 5.28 -10.93
CA ASP A 53 -12.79 4.04 -11.23
C ASP A 53 -12.10 3.18 -12.31
N PHE A 54 -10.96 3.60 -12.81
CA PHE A 54 -10.11 2.81 -13.69
C PHE A 54 -9.70 1.48 -13.02
N ASP A 55 -9.96 0.37 -13.70
CA ASP A 55 -9.52 -0.96 -13.25
C ASP A 55 -8.19 -1.34 -13.93
N PRO A 56 -7.08 -1.41 -13.20
CA PRO A 56 -5.79 -1.82 -13.77
C PRO A 56 -5.68 -3.34 -13.99
N LYS A 57 -6.64 -4.14 -13.48
CA LYS A 57 -6.61 -5.59 -13.66
C LYS A 57 -6.82 -5.96 -15.11
N GLY A 58 -5.99 -6.88 -15.62
CA GLY A 58 -6.05 -7.33 -17.02
C GLY A 58 -5.58 -6.31 -18.06
N LYS A 59 -5.10 -5.14 -17.62
CA LYS A 59 -4.51 -4.14 -18.51
C LYS A 59 -3.01 -4.37 -18.67
N SER A 60 -2.51 -4.13 -19.89
CA SER A 60 -1.09 -4.14 -20.16
C SER A 60 -0.37 -2.97 -19.47
N ASP A 61 0.93 -3.11 -19.26
CA ASP A 61 1.76 -2.04 -18.68
C ASP A 61 1.66 -0.74 -19.49
N ALA A 62 1.56 -0.83 -20.81
CA ALA A 62 1.39 0.32 -21.70
C ALA A 62 0.04 1.03 -21.52
N GLU A 63 -1.05 0.29 -21.31
CA GLU A 63 -2.37 0.87 -21.02
C GLU A 63 -2.38 1.59 -19.68
N VAL A 64 -1.84 0.95 -18.64
CA VAL A 64 -1.74 1.55 -17.31
C VAL A 64 -0.84 2.79 -17.35
N MET A 65 0.28 2.74 -18.06
CA MET A 65 1.17 3.89 -18.23
C MET A 65 0.45 5.06 -18.91
N ARG A 66 -0.26 4.83 -20.01
CA ARG A 66 -1.03 5.89 -20.70
C ARG A 66 -2.08 6.51 -19.79
N PHE A 67 -2.79 5.70 -19.02
CA PHE A 67 -3.75 6.19 -18.04
C PHE A 67 -3.08 7.07 -16.97
N CYS A 68 -1.97 6.62 -16.39
CA CYS A 68 -1.21 7.40 -15.41
C CYS A 68 -0.71 8.73 -16.00
N GLN A 69 -0.25 8.73 -17.24
CA GLN A 69 0.19 9.94 -17.94
C GLN A 69 -0.95 10.92 -18.17
N ALA A 70 -2.11 10.44 -18.64
CA ALA A 70 -3.30 11.26 -18.82
C ALA A 70 -3.80 11.88 -17.51
N LEU A 71 -3.87 11.06 -16.45
CA LEU A 71 -4.22 11.53 -15.12
C LEU A 71 -3.24 12.61 -14.62
N MET A 72 -1.95 12.41 -14.84
CA MET A 72 -0.91 13.33 -14.37
C MET A 72 -0.90 14.64 -15.17
N ALA A 73 -1.27 14.61 -16.43
CA ALA A 73 -1.42 15.81 -17.26
C ALA A 73 -2.43 16.81 -16.66
N GLU A 74 -3.46 16.31 -15.99
CA GLU A 74 -4.43 17.15 -15.28
C GLU A 74 -3.99 17.46 -13.83
N LEU A 75 -3.37 16.49 -13.15
CA LEU A 75 -3.10 16.59 -11.72
C LEU A 75 -1.85 17.40 -11.38
N TYR A 76 -0.84 17.48 -12.26
CA TYR A 76 0.50 18.01 -11.93
C TYR A 76 0.49 19.44 -11.39
N ARG A 77 -0.49 20.27 -11.75
CA ARG A 77 -0.62 21.65 -11.27
C ARG A 77 -1.11 21.76 -9.83
N HIS A 78 -1.64 20.67 -9.29
CA HIS A 78 -2.30 20.60 -7.98
C HIS A 78 -1.50 19.85 -6.93
N VAL A 79 -0.38 19.24 -7.32
CA VAL A 79 0.49 18.46 -6.44
C VAL A 79 1.90 19.03 -6.42
N GLY A 80 2.58 18.87 -5.31
CA GLY A 80 3.93 19.39 -5.12
C GLY A 80 4.47 18.98 -3.76
N PRO A 81 5.79 19.10 -3.52
CA PRO A 81 6.42 18.65 -2.27
C PRO A 81 5.87 19.39 -1.04
N ASP A 82 5.50 20.65 -1.20
CA ASP A 82 4.99 21.50 -0.12
C ASP A 82 3.49 21.76 -0.20
N THR A 83 2.81 21.16 -1.18
CA THR A 83 1.36 21.32 -1.41
C THR A 83 0.61 20.04 -1.14
N ASP A 84 0.87 19.00 -1.94
CA ASP A 84 0.17 17.73 -1.89
C ASP A 84 1.07 16.62 -2.40
N VAL A 85 1.33 15.62 -1.57
CA VAL A 85 2.23 14.50 -1.85
C VAL A 85 1.43 13.19 -1.94
N PRO A 86 1.02 12.76 -3.13
CA PRO A 86 0.34 11.49 -3.33
C PRO A 86 1.24 10.28 -3.03
N ALA A 87 0.59 9.12 -2.89
CA ALA A 87 1.22 7.82 -2.66
C ALA A 87 0.45 6.70 -3.34
N GLY A 88 0.89 5.45 -3.17
CA GLY A 88 0.15 4.28 -3.57
C GLY A 88 -1.01 3.94 -2.64
N ASP A 89 -1.97 3.18 -3.16
CA ASP A 89 -3.12 2.57 -2.48
C ASP A 89 -3.60 1.37 -3.32
N ILE A 90 -4.80 0.86 -3.12
CA ILE A 90 -5.36 -0.24 -3.92
C ILE A 90 -5.25 0.09 -5.42
N GLY A 91 -4.68 -0.84 -6.19
CA GLY A 91 -4.47 -0.69 -7.65
C GLY A 91 -3.37 0.29 -8.05
N VAL A 92 -2.64 0.86 -7.10
CA VAL A 92 -1.52 1.79 -7.33
C VAL A 92 -0.32 1.34 -6.52
N GLY A 93 0.53 0.56 -7.12
CA GLY A 93 1.80 0.08 -6.57
C GLY A 93 3.00 0.87 -7.07
N GLY A 94 4.20 0.32 -6.89
CA GLY A 94 5.45 0.95 -7.33
C GLY A 94 5.50 1.24 -8.83
N ARG A 95 4.89 0.39 -9.67
CA ARG A 95 4.78 0.57 -11.12
C ARG A 95 3.99 1.84 -11.46
N GLU A 96 2.78 1.98 -10.94
CA GLU A 96 1.90 3.13 -11.18
C GLU A 96 2.51 4.40 -10.62
N VAL A 97 3.06 4.35 -9.41
CA VAL A 97 3.78 5.48 -8.81
C VAL A 97 4.97 5.90 -9.66
N GLY A 98 5.70 4.94 -10.24
CA GLY A 98 6.79 5.21 -11.18
C GLY A 98 6.33 5.97 -12.42
N TYR A 99 5.21 5.55 -13.03
CA TYR A 99 4.64 6.23 -14.21
C TYR A 99 4.15 7.65 -13.86
N LEU A 100 3.47 7.83 -12.72
CA LEU A 100 3.01 9.14 -12.27
C LEU A 100 4.18 10.09 -11.96
N ALA A 101 5.16 9.63 -11.20
CA ALA A 101 6.32 10.43 -10.82
C ALA A 101 7.20 10.78 -12.04
N GLY A 102 7.43 9.83 -12.95
CA GLY A 102 8.20 10.07 -14.17
C GLY A 102 7.53 11.10 -15.08
N TYR A 103 6.20 11.03 -15.23
CA TYR A 103 5.47 12.00 -16.04
C TYR A 103 5.35 13.38 -15.37
N MET A 104 5.20 13.42 -14.04
CA MET A 104 5.30 14.65 -13.25
C MET A 104 6.62 15.37 -13.51
N LYS A 105 7.76 14.65 -13.44
CA LYS A 105 9.07 15.19 -13.74
C LYS A 105 9.16 15.75 -15.16
N LYS A 106 8.58 15.06 -16.16
CA LYS A 106 8.53 15.54 -17.54
C LYS A 106 7.74 16.83 -17.68
N LEU A 107 6.58 16.94 -17.04
CA LEU A 107 5.70 18.10 -17.16
C LEU A 107 6.23 19.34 -16.40
N SER A 108 6.75 19.14 -15.20
CA SER A 108 7.25 20.22 -14.34
C SER A 108 8.69 20.62 -14.65
N ASN A 109 9.46 19.80 -15.37
CA ASN A 109 10.89 19.94 -15.57
C ASN A 109 11.68 20.06 -14.23
N GLN A 110 11.19 19.40 -13.19
CA GLN A 110 11.75 19.42 -11.85
C GLN A 110 11.88 18.01 -11.30
N ALA A 111 12.96 17.72 -10.58
CA ALA A 111 13.15 16.45 -9.87
C ALA A 111 12.60 16.51 -8.44
N ALA A 112 11.45 17.18 -8.24
CA ALA A 112 10.82 17.32 -6.94
C ALA A 112 10.27 15.98 -6.40
N CYS A 113 10.33 15.80 -5.09
CA CYS A 113 9.85 14.61 -4.39
C CYS A 113 8.34 14.69 -4.14
N VAL A 114 7.52 14.49 -5.17
CA VAL A 114 6.06 14.65 -5.09
C VAL A 114 5.35 13.36 -4.68
N PHE A 115 5.83 12.19 -5.09
CA PHE A 115 5.21 10.90 -4.77
C PHE A 115 6.03 10.10 -3.76
N THR A 116 5.39 9.47 -2.76
CA THR A 116 6.01 8.43 -1.94
C THR A 116 5.65 7.03 -2.47
N GLY A 117 6.47 6.02 -2.15
CA GLY A 117 6.33 4.66 -2.70
C GLY A 117 6.97 4.48 -4.07
N ARG A 118 7.88 5.38 -4.47
CA ARG A 118 8.67 5.28 -5.69
C ARG A 118 9.73 4.20 -5.56
N GLY A 119 10.10 3.57 -6.68
CA GLY A 119 11.26 2.69 -6.76
C GLY A 119 12.58 3.45 -6.52
N LEU A 120 13.65 2.73 -6.21
CA LEU A 120 14.98 3.29 -5.92
C LEU A 120 15.51 4.16 -7.06
N SER A 121 15.33 3.74 -8.31
CA SER A 121 15.74 4.49 -9.50
C SER A 121 15.02 5.84 -9.67
N PHE A 122 13.92 6.06 -8.95
CA PHE A 122 13.19 7.32 -8.91
C PHE A 122 13.38 8.09 -7.59
N GLY A 123 14.46 7.79 -6.84
CA GLY A 123 14.74 8.42 -5.56
C GLY A 123 13.85 7.92 -4.42
N GLY A 124 13.39 6.69 -4.49
CA GLY A 124 12.64 6.02 -3.43
C GLY A 124 13.51 5.58 -2.25
N SER A 125 12.86 5.16 -1.16
CA SER A 125 13.50 4.68 0.07
C SER A 125 13.82 3.19 -0.02
N LEU A 126 14.94 2.77 0.58
CA LEU A 126 15.35 1.35 0.66
C LEU A 126 14.39 0.50 1.52
N ILE A 127 13.94 1.04 2.64
CA ILE A 127 13.10 0.33 3.62
C ILE A 127 11.65 0.81 3.52
N ARG A 128 11.01 0.56 2.39
CA ARG A 128 9.61 0.97 2.18
C ARG A 128 8.64 -0.21 2.08
N PRO A 129 8.96 -1.32 1.39
CA PRO A 129 8.01 -2.41 1.18
C PRO A 129 7.47 -3.02 2.47
N GLU A 130 8.33 -3.27 3.46
CA GLU A 130 7.99 -3.91 4.73
C GLU A 130 7.37 -2.98 5.77
N ALA A 131 7.53 -1.66 5.62
CA ALA A 131 7.23 -0.69 6.68
C ALA A 131 5.80 -0.79 7.22
N THR A 132 4.80 -0.95 6.36
CA THR A 132 3.40 -1.02 6.78
C THR A 132 3.09 -2.34 7.50
N GLY A 133 3.51 -3.47 6.95
CA GLY A 133 3.29 -4.78 7.55
C GLY A 133 4.00 -4.93 8.89
N TYR A 134 5.26 -4.52 8.95
CA TYR A 134 6.04 -4.54 10.19
C TYR A 134 5.47 -3.58 11.24
N GLY A 135 5.12 -2.36 10.85
CA GLY A 135 4.52 -1.38 11.77
C GLY A 135 3.21 -1.86 12.36
N LEU A 136 2.37 -2.54 11.59
CA LEU A 136 1.14 -3.17 12.06
C LEU A 136 1.46 -4.20 13.17
N VAL A 137 2.43 -5.07 12.94
CA VAL A 137 2.80 -6.13 13.92
C VAL A 137 3.46 -5.53 15.15
N TYR A 138 4.32 -4.53 15.02
CA TYR A 138 4.91 -3.83 16.17
C TYR A 138 3.85 -3.12 17.02
N PHE A 139 2.86 -2.50 16.38
CA PHE A 139 1.77 -1.88 17.12
C PHE A 139 0.94 -2.94 17.89
N ALA A 140 0.63 -4.07 17.24
CA ALA A 140 -0.06 -5.18 17.90
C ALA A 140 0.78 -5.78 19.05
N GLN A 141 2.10 -5.86 18.90
CA GLN A 141 3.01 -6.28 19.96
C GLN A 141 2.95 -5.34 21.18
N ALA A 142 2.95 -4.02 20.94
CA ALA A 142 2.80 -3.03 22.00
C ALA A 142 1.46 -3.16 22.72
N MET A 143 0.36 -3.39 21.97
CA MET A 143 -0.97 -3.63 22.55
C MET A 143 -1.02 -4.91 23.40
N LEU A 144 -0.35 -5.97 23.00
CA LEU A 144 -0.24 -7.21 23.78
C LEU A 144 0.57 -6.98 25.05
N ALA A 145 1.68 -6.24 24.96
CA ALA A 145 2.54 -5.93 26.10
C ALA A 145 1.80 -5.18 27.22
N GLU A 146 0.85 -4.31 26.91
CA GLU A 146 -0.02 -3.63 27.88
C GLU A 146 -0.86 -4.63 28.73
N LYS A 147 -1.02 -5.87 28.21
CA LYS A 147 -1.74 -6.95 28.90
C LYS A 147 -0.78 -8.02 29.46
N GLY A 148 0.52 -7.76 29.46
CA GLY A 148 1.54 -8.72 29.85
C GLY A 148 1.68 -9.91 28.92
N ASP A 149 1.31 -9.74 27.64
CA ASP A 149 1.24 -10.78 26.63
C ASP A 149 2.20 -10.49 25.44
N CYS A 150 2.42 -11.47 24.55
CA CYS A 150 3.32 -11.34 23.40
C CYS A 150 2.88 -12.25 22.24
N PHE A 151 3.57 -12.15 21.11
CA PHE A 151 3.31 -13.00 19.94
C PHE A 151 3.77 -14.45 20.08
N GLN A 152 4.72 -14.72 20.96
CA GLN A 152 5.30 -16.07 21.10
C GLN A 152 4.21 -17.11 21.37
N GLY A 153 4.13 -18.13 20.53
CA GLY A 153 3.19 -19.25 20.65
C GLY A 153 1.75 -18.95 20.27
N LYS A 154 1.43 -17.71 19.84
CA LYS A 154 0.06 -17.37 19.42
C LYS A 154 -0.24 -17.87 18.01
N THR A 155 -1.48 -18.26 17.80
CA THR A 155 -2.06 -18.48 16.46
C THR A 155 -2.54 -17.14 15.91
N VAL A 156 -2.06 -16.78 14.72
CA VAL A 156 -2.40 -15.52 14.04
C VAL A 156 -3.10 -15.80 12.73
N LEU A 157 -4.22 -15.12 12.50
CA LEU A 157 -4.93 -15.12 11.23
C LEU A 157 -4.65 -13.80 10.52
N VAL A 158 -4.19 -13.90 9.26
CA VAL A 158 -3.96 -12.75 8.40
C VAL A 158 -4.97 -12.75 7.26
N SER A 159 -5.71 -11.67 7.13
CA SER A 159 -6.60 -11.41 5.98
C SER A 159 -5.82 -10.62 4.93
N GLY A 160 -5.81 -11.13 3.70
CA GLY A 160 -5.04 -10.55 2.60
C GLY A 160 -3.84 -11.41 2.19
N SER A 161 -3.26 -11.08 1.05
CA SER A 161 -2.03 -11.68 0.48
C SER A 161 -1.19 -10.66 -0.29
N GLY A 162 -1.53 -9.38 -0.18
CA GLY A 162 -0.74 -8.28 -0.77
C GLY A 162 0.45 -7.89 0.10
N ASN A 163 1.10 -6.79 -0.26
CA ASN A 163 2.32 -6.31 0.38
C ASN A 163 2.22 -6.27 1.93
N VAL A 164 1.19 -5.64 2.47
CA VAL A 164 1.04 -5.51 3.94
C VAL A 164 0.89 -6.87 4.62
N ALA A 165 0.07 -7.76 4.04
CA ALA A 165 -0.15 -9.10 4.58
C ALA A 165 1.12 -9.94 4.55
N GLN A 166 1.87 -9.92 3.47
CA GLN A 166 3.13 -10.66 3.32
C GLN A 166 4.13 -10.29 4.41
N TYR A 167 4.37 -9.00 4.62
CA TYR A 167 5.28 -8.53 5.67
C TYR A 167 4.72 -8.65 7.08
N ALA A 168 3.39 -8.62 7.26
CA ALA A 168 2.77 -8.94 8.53
C ALA A 168 2.97 -10.42 8.91
N ILE A 169 2.80 -11.34 7.94
CA ILE A 169 3.09 -12.78 8.12
C ILE A 169 4.55 -12.96 8.53
N GLU A 170 5.48 -12.41 7.75
CA GLU A 170 6.91 -12.50 8.01
C GLU A 170 7.29 -12.03 9.43
N LYS A 171 6.81 -10.83 9.80
CA LYS A 171 7.15 -10.26 11.11
C LYS A 171 6.48 -10.99 12.26
N ALA A 172 5.25 -11.44 12.14
CA ALA A 172 4.57 -12.22 13.17
C ALA A 172 5.27 -13.55 13.41
N MET A 173 5.70 -14.24 12.34
CA MET A 173 6.51 -15.44 12.43
C MET A 173 7.85 -15.19 13.13
N ALA A 174 8.54 -14.10 12.79
CA ALA A 174 9.81 -13.71 13.42
C ALA A 174 9.67 -13.43 14.92
N LEU A 175 8.46 -13.03 15.38
CA LEU A 175 8.14 -12.86 16.80
C LEU A 175 7.60 -14.13 17.47
N GLY A 176 7.69 -15.28 16.81
CA GLY A 176 7.33 -16.59 17.36
C GLY A 176 5.85 -16.95 17.26
N ALA A 177 5.07 -16.25 16.47
CA ALA A 177 3.68 -16.61 16.21
C ALA A 177 3.55 -17.68 15.12
N LYS A 178 2.50 -18.50 15.21
CA LYS A 178 2.07 -19.43 14.19
C LYS A 178 1.02 -18.74 13.31
N VAL A 179 1.41 -18.26 12.13
CA VAL A 179 0.48 -17.65 11.19
C VAL A 179 -0.14 -18.73 10.32
N VAL A 180 -1.47 -18.82 10.30
CA VAL A 180 -2.18 -19.96 9.69
C VAL A 180 -3.04 -19.61 8.49
N THR A 181 -3.23 -18.33 8.16
CA THR A 181 -4.08 -17.94 7.01
C THR A 181 -3.47 -16.86 6.15
N CYS A 182 -3.84 -16.88 4.87
CA CYS A 182 -3.80 -15.72 3.97
C CYS A 182 -5.04 -15.76 3.06
N SER A 183 -5.40 -14.62 2.43
CA SER A 183 -6.59 -14.54 1.57
C SER A 183 -6.45 -13.53 0.44
N ASP A 184 -7.29 -13.65 -0.56
CA ASP A 184 -7.57 -12.59 -1.53
C ASP A 184 -9.05 -12.61 -1.96
N SER A 185 -9.41 -11.87 -3.01
CA SER A 185 -10.81 -11.82 -3.46
C SER A 185 -11.33 -13.13 -4.09
N ALA A 186 -10.47 -14.12 -4.33
CA ALA A 186 -10.85 -15.45 -4.82
C ALA A 186 -11.12 -16.45 -3.68
N GLY A 187 -10.53 -16.23 -2.49
CA GLY A 187 -10.70 -17.13 -1.37
C GLY A 187 -9.64 -16.96 -0.28
N TYR A 188 -9.51 -18.00 0.52
CA TYR A 188 -8.49 -18.05 1.57
C TYR A 188 -7.76 -19.38 1.57
N VAL A 189 -6.58 -19.38 2.16
CA VAL A 189 -5.81 -20.58 2.45
C VAL A 189 -5.69 -20.72 3.96
N TYR A 190 -5.91 -21.93 4.46
CA TYR A 190 -5.69 -22.29 5.85
C TYR A 190 -4.61 -23.36 5.94
N LEU A 191 -3.55 -23.05 6.66
CA LEU A 191 -2.40 -23.91 6.91
C LEU A 191 -2.38 -24.30 8.39
N PRO A 192 -2.87 -25.50 8.78
CA PRO A 192 -2.94 -25.91 10.19
C PRO A 192 -1.57 -25.88 10.89
N GLU A 193 -0.50 -26.24 10.17
CA GLU A 193 0.87 -26.21 10.67
C GLU A 193 1.51 -24.82 10.64
N GLY A 194 0.84 -23.85 10.05
CA GLY A 194 1.31 -22.48 9.89
C GLY A 194 2.20 -22.26 8.66
N PHE A 195 2.48 -20.99 8.41
CA PHE A 195 3.51 -20.59 7.47
C PHE A 195 4.89 -20.89 8.03
N ASP A 196 5.76 -21.33 7.16
CA ASP A 196 7.21 -21.37 7.30
C ASP A 196 7.85 -20.48 6.23
N ARG A 197 9.18 -20.43 6.19
CA ARG A 197 9.89 -19.59 5.23
C ARG A 197 9.64 -20.01 3.79
N GLU A 198 9.61 -21.30 3.51
CA GLU A 198 9.39 -21.83 2.16
C GLU A 198 7.99 -21.46 1.64
N LYS A 199 6.96 -21.66 2.46
CA LYS A 199 5.57 -21.27 2.10
C LYS A 199 5.42 -19.75 1.93
N LEU A 200 6.12 -18.96 2.74
CA LEU A 200 6.11 -17.50 2.57
C LEU A 200 6.78 -17.10 1.25
N GLU A 201 7.94 -17.67 0.92
CA GLU A 201 8.63 -17.41 -0.35
C GLU A 201 7.77 -17.82 -1.56
N ALA A 202 7.09 -18.96 -1.48
CA ALA A 202 6.14 -19.40 -2.51
C ALA A 202 4.96 -18.42 -2.67
N LEU A 203 4.43 -17.89 -1.58
CA LEU A 203 3.39 -16.86 -1.61
C LEU A 203 3.91 -15.56 -2.26
N LEU A 204 5.11 -15.13 -1.92
CA LEU A 204 5.76 -13.95 -2.49
C LEU A 204 5.96 -14.10 -4.00
N GLU A 205 6.48 -15.24 -4.44
CA GLU A 205 6.66 -15.57 -5.86
C GLU A 205 5.32 -15.54 -6.62
N LEU A 206 4.30 -16.21 -6.07
CA LEU A 206 2.97 -16.23 -6.67
C LEU A 206 2.38 -14.83 -6.82
N LYS A 207 2.44 -14.01 -5.77
CA LYS A 207 1.76 -12.71 -5.75
C LYS A 207 2.53 -11.61 -6.47
N ASN A 208 3.84 -11.57 -6.32
CA ASN A 208 4.67 -10.45 -6.77
C ASN A 208 5.26 -10.67 -8.17
N VAL A 209 5.54 -11.92 -8.53
CA VAL A 209 6.11 -12.29 -9.83
C VAL A 209 5.03 -12.78 -10.79
N LYS A 210 4.31 -13.85 -10.41
CA LYS A 210 3.29 -14.49 -11.26
C LYS A 210 1.97 -13.72 -11.29
N ARG A 211 1.73 -12.84 -10.30
CA ARG A 211 0.47 -12.08 -10.12
C ARG A 211 -0.77 -12.99 -10.01
N GLY A 212 -0.57 -14.21 -9.47
CA GLY A 212 -1.58 -15.26 -9.35
C GLY A 212 -2.54 -15.06 -8.16
N ARG A 213 -3.42 -16.03 -7.96
CA ARG A 213 -4.43 -16.04 -6.89
C ARG A 213 -4.07 -17.04 -5.81
N VAL A 214 -4.58 -16.82 -4.58
CA VAL A 214 -4.31 -17.75 -3.45
C VAL A 214 -4.83 -19.16 -3.68
N GLU A 215 -5.82 -19.36 -4.55
CA GLU A 215 -6.28 -20.69 -4.99
C GLU A 215 -5.18 -21.51 -5.65
N GLU A 216 -4.25 -20.85 -6.35
CA GLU A 216 -3.11 -21.52 -6.99
C GLU A 216 -2.06 -21.95 -5.94
N PHE A 217 -1.93 -21.16 -4.86
CA PHE A 217 -1.08 -21.52 -3.71
C PHE A 217 -1.61 -22.75 -2.97
N ALA A 218 -2.93 -22.87 -2.83
CA ALA A 218 -3.56 -24.02 -2.16
C ALA A 218 -3.40 -25.35 -2.91
N LYS A 219 -3.00 -25.32 -4.19
CA LYS A 219 -2.79 -26.52 -5.04
C LYS A 219 -1.34 -27.01 -5.06
N GLN A 220 -0.43 -26.28 -4.43
CA GLN A 220 0.97 -26.63 -4.26
C GLN A 220 1.20 -27.37 -2.94
#